data_93fbfcf6e865cda6146255146a6a4f0d
#
_entry.id   93fbfcf6e865cda6146255146a6a4f0d
#
_cell.length_a   1.000
_cell.length_b   1.000
_cell.length_c   1.000
_cell.angle_alpha   90.00
_cell.angle_beta   90.00
_cell.angle_gamma   90.00
#
_symmetry.space_group_name_H-M   'P 1'
#
loop_
_entity.id
_entity.type
_entity.pdbx_description
1 polymer ?
#
loop_
_entity_poly.entity_id
_entity_poly.type
_entity_poly.pdbx_seq_one_letter_code
_entity_poly.pdbx_strand_id
1 'polypeptide(L)'
;HTHLNLVEDVFIQNRFWTISVQSFLNGHRNIILWQFYDAAHVRHKDSYNQKTIVSDDIRNIIRRMSDDSSVSSYVNDVFYLYSTGISHNAIARILNISISTSKKHASLICDYFSVSNKDELIILLYNKKFIHYLYEKAMCIINTR
;
A
#
# COMPACT_ATOMS: atom_id res chain seq x y z
N HIS A 1 9.76 -2.24 17.02
CA HIS A 1 8.99 -3.43 16.71
C HIS A 1 7.68 -3.08 16.02
N THR A 2 7.39 -3.76 14.95
CA THR A 2 6.16 -3.60 14.19
C THR A 2 5.24 -4.74 14.53
N HIS A 3 4.06 -4.42 15.07
CA HIS A 3 3.01 -5.41 15.31
C HIS A 3 1.92 -5.22 14.27
N LEU A 4 1.64 -6.25 13.49
CA LEU A 4 0.50 -6.31 12.60
C LEU A 4 -0.56 -7.23 13.21
N ASN A 5 -1.72 -6.67 13.49
CA ASN A 5 -2.90 -7.43 13.87
C ASN A 5 -3.91 -7.38 12.73
N LEU A 6 -4.34 -8.55 12.29
CA LEU A 6 -5.37 -8.68 11.28
C LEU A 6 -6.61 -9.27 11.95
N VAL A 7 -7.73 -8.59 11.82
CA VAL A 7 -9.04 -9.07 12.28
C VAL A 7 -9.94 -9.16 11.08
N GLU A 8 -10.42 -10.36 10.81
CA GLU A 8 -11.29 -10.66 9.68
C GLU A 8 -12.77 -10.69 10.11
N ASP A 9 -13.65 -10.40 9.16
CA ASP A 9 -15.09 -10.53 9.31
C ASP A 9 -15.68 -9.69 10.46
N VAL A 10 -15.20 -8.47 10.63
CA VAL A 10 -15.78 -7.51 11.58
C VAL A 10 -17.02 -6.86 10.97
N PHE A 11 -18.16 -6.96 11.64
CA PHE A 11 -19.43 -6.44 11.17
C PHE A 11 -19.65 -5.00 11.67
N ILE A 12 -19.59 -4.03 10.75
CA ILE A 12 -19.80 -2.59 11.04
C ILE A 12 -20.67 -1.99 9.94
N GLN A 13 -21.69 -1.22 10.35
CA GLN A 13 -22.61 -0.54 9.43
C GLN A 13 -23.20 -1.44 8.35
N ASN A 14 -23.66 -2.61 8.76
CA ASN A 14 -24.29 -3.61 7.89
C ASN A 14 -23.37 -4.20 6.80
N ARG A 15 -22.06 -4.18 7.04
CA ARG A 15 -21.05 -4.78 6.16
C ARG A 15 -19.99 -5.51 6.97
N PHE A 16 -19.41 -6.51 6.36
CA PHE A 16 -18.23 -7.19 6.89
C PHE A 16 -16.96 -6.52 6.41
N TRP A 17 -16.05 -6.29 7.34
CA TRP A 17 -14.76 -5.65 7.08
C TRP A 17 -13.62 -6.54 7.54
N THR A 18 -12.53 -6.52 6.79
CA THR A 18 -11.23 -6.95 7.30
C THR A 18 -10.48 -5.72 7.77
N ILE A 19 -10.02 -5.75 9.00
CA ILE A 19 -9.31 -4.63 9.63
C ILE A 19 -7.85 -5.02 9.85
N SER A 20 -6.95 -4.20 9.34
CA SER A 20 -5.54 -4.29 9.63
C SER A 20 -5.15 -3.14 10.55
N VAL A 21 -4.51 -3.46 11.65
CA VAL A 21 -3.98 -2.47 12.59
C VAL A 21 -2.48 -2.68 12.73
N GLN A 22 -1.73 -1.64 12.50
CA GLN A 22 -0.30 -1.68 12.63
C GLN A 22 0.23 -0.52 13.45
N SER A 23 1.08 -0.83 14.41
CA SER A 23 1.79 0.17 15.20
C SER A 23 3.27 0.17 14.87
N PHE A 24 3.84 1.35 14.77
CA PHE A 24 5.28 1.52 14.63
C PHE A 24 5.79 2.72 15.40
N LEU A 25 7.02 2.58 15.86
CA LEU A 25 7.76 3.64 16.55
C LEU A 25 8.60 4.40 15.53
N ASN A 26 8.41 5.72 15.51
CA ASN A 26 9.30 6.63 14.80
C ASN A 26 9.90 7.60 15.82
N GLY A 27 11.12 7.30 16.29
CA GLY A 27 11.74 8.05 17.37
C GLY A 27 10.90 7.96 18.64
N HIS A 28 10.36 9.09 19.11
CA HIS A 28 9.49 9.17 20.28
C HIS A 28 8.00 9.12 19.98
N ARG A 29 7.62 8.87 18.72
CA ARG A 29 6.21 8.86 18.29
C ARG A 29 5.75 7.45 17.98
N ASN A 30 4.62 7.08 18.56
CA ASN A 30 3.85 5.92 18.14
C ASN A 30 2.93 6.32 17.01
N ILE A 31 3.04 5.63 15.88
CA ILE A 31 2.11 5.78 14.78
C ILE A 31 1.30 4.50 14.69
N ILE A 32 -0.01 4.64 14.66
CA ILE A 32 -0.95 3.53 14.49
C ILE A 32 -1.64 3.71 13.15
N LEU A 33 -1.51 2.70 12.29
CA LEU A 33 -2.18 2.67 11.00
C LEU A 33 -3.33 1.67 11.07
N TRP A 34 -4.52 2.17 10.77
CA TRP A 34 -5.73 1.38 10.63
C TRP A 34 -6.11 1.31 9.16
N GLN A 35 -6.35 0.10 8.67
CA GLN A 35 -6.82 -0.11 7.31
C GLN A 35 -8.08 -0.98 7.33
N PHE A 36 -9.08 -0.57 6.58
CA PHE A 36 -10.36 -1.25 6.49
C PHE A 36 -10.57 -1.72 5.06
N TYR A 37 -10.80 -3.00 4.89
CA TYR A 37 -11.10 -3.61 3.59
C TYR A 37 -12.50 -4.19 3.61
N ASP A 38 -13.30 -3.90 2.58
CA ASP A 38 -14.61 -4.54 2.42
C ASP A 38 -14.40 -6.04 2.19
N ALA A 39 -14.84 -6.86 3.15
CA ALA A 39 -14.63 -8.30 3.11
C ALA A 39 -15.33 -8.97 1.92
N ALA A 40 -16.50 -8.47 1.52
CA ALA A 40 -17.19 -8.96 0.34
C ALA A 40 -16.40 -8.71 -0.94
N HIS A 41 -15.75 -7.56 -1.05
CA HIS A 41 -14.94 -7.19 -2.22
C HIS A 41 -13.65 -8.03 -2.28
N VAL A 42 -13.00 -8.25 -1.14
CA VAL A 42 -11.81 -9.13 -1.04
C VAL A 42 -12.16 -10.56 -1.44
N ARG A 43 -13.24 -11.12 -0.91
CA ARG A 43 -13.70 -12.48 -1.23
C ARG A 43 -14.11 -12.65 -2.69
N HIS A 44 -14.76 -11.64 -3.28
CA HIS A 44 -15.19 -11.69 -4.68
C HIS A 44 -14.00 -11.72 -5.65
N LYS A 45 -12.91 -11.02 -5.33
CA LYS A 45 -11.70 -11.05 -6.16
C LYS A 45 -10.97 -12.39 -6.08
N ASP A 46 -10.98 -13.04 -4.95
CA ASP A 46 -10.40 -14.38 -4.78
C ASP A 46 -11.10 -15.43 -5.64
N SER A 47 -12.41 -15.29 -5.90
CA SER A 47 -13.16 -16.22 -6.74
C SER A 47 -13.03 -15.94 -8.25
N TYR A 48 -12.72 -14.71 -8.64
CA TYR A 48 -12.66 -14.30 -10.06
C TYR A 48 -11.26 -14.33 -10.67
N ASN A 49 -10.22 -14.22 -9.88
CA ASN A 49 -8.83 -14.16 -10.36
C ASN A 49 -8.02 -15.37 -9.91
N GLN A 50 -8.35 -16.54 -10.43
CA GLN A 50 -7.44 -17.68 -10.43
C GLN A 50 -6.23 -17.49 -11.37
N LYS A 51 -6.07 -16.33 -12.01
CA LYS A 51 -4.77 -15.95 -12.57
C LYS A 51 -3.94 -15.33 -11.46
N THR A 52 -3.29 -16.21 -10.76
CA THR A 52 -2.22 -15.92 -9.81
C THR A 52 -1.23 -14.95 -10.44
N ILE A 53 -1.34 -13.66 -10.10
CA ILE A 53 -0.17 -12.81 -10.15
C ILE A 53 0.73 -13.34 -9.04
N VAL A 54 1.74 -14.08 -9.41
CA VAL A 54 2.73 -14.62 -8.46
C VAL A 54 3.43 -13.45 -7.79
N SER A 55 3.89 -13.61 -6.56
CA SER A 55 4.68 -12.56 -5.88
C SER A 55 5.86 -12.06 -6.73
N ASP A 56 6.35 -12.88 -7.65
CA ASP A 56 7.37 -12.52 -8.64
C ASP A 56 6.87 -11.50 -9.66
N ASP A 57 5.60 -11.53 -10.05
CA ASP A 57 5.02 -10.54 -10.97
C ASP A 57 4.99 -9.15 -10.34
N ILE A 58 4.66 -9.06 -9.06
CA ILE A 58 4.68 -7.78 -8.33
C ILE A 58 6.12 -7.25 -8.25
N ARG A 59 7.08 -8.08 -7.91
CA ARG A 59 8.50 -7.70 -7.90
C ARG A 59 8.98 -7.23 -9.26
N ASN A 60 8.54 -7.88 -10.34
CA ASN A 60 8.87 -7.49 -11.70
C ASN A 60 8.24 -6.13 -12.06
N ILE A 61 7.01 -5.86 -11.63
CA ILE A 61 6.38 -4.54 -11.83
C ILE A 61 7.17 -3.46 -11.08
N ILE A 62 7.52 -3.69 -9.82
CA ILE A 62 8.32 -2.77 -9.02
C ILE A 62 9.67 -2.49 -9.69
N ARG A 63 10.33 -3.53 -10.18
CA ARG A 63 11.61 -3.40 -10.88
C ARG A 63 11.47 -2.56 -12.15
N ARG A 64 10.48 -2.84 -12.99
CA ARG A 64 10.23 -2.06 -14.21
C ARG A 64 9.97 -0.59 -13.91
N MET A 65 9.19 -0.33 -12.86
CA MET A 65 8.93 1.03 -12.39
C MET A 65 10.19 1.73 -11.90
N SER A 66 11.07 1.01 -11.20
CA SER A 66 12.36 1.53 -10.72
C SER A 66 13.34 1.84 -11.86
N ASP A 67 13.33 1.00 -12.89
CA ASP A 67 14.27 1.09 -14.02
C ASP A 67 13.82 2.08 -15.09
N ASP A 68 12.58 2.57 -15.00
CA ASP A 68 12.04 3.52 -15.96
C ASP A 68 12.66 4.92 -15.74
N SER A 69 13.57 5.30 -16.64
CA SER A 69 14.27 6.59 -16.58
C SER A 69 13.35 7.80 -16.78
N SER A 70 12.15 7.62 -17.32
CA SER A 70 11.13 8.66 -17.45
C SER A 70 10.43 8.97 -16.15
N VAL A 71 10.59 8.12 -15.14
CA VAL A 71 9.93 8.21 -13.85
C VAL A 71 10.89 8.77 -12.80
N SER A 72 10.37 9.64 -11.93
CA SER A 72 11.15 10.21 -10.84
C SER A 72 11.67 9.13 -9.88
N SER A 73 12.85 9.33 -9.30
CA SER A 73 13.43 8.47 -8.27
C SER A 73 12.54 8.32 -7.02
N TYR A 74 11.59 9.22 -6.80
CA TYR A 74 10.66 9.16 -5.67
C TYR A 74 9.52 8.16 -5.87
N VAL A 75 9.32 7.61 -7.07
CA VAL A 75 8.16 6.76 -7.35
C VAL A 75 8.09 5.53 -6.45
N ASN A 76 9.22 4.91 -6.17
CA ASN A 76 9.26 3.73 -5.29
C ASN A 76 8.88 4.09 -3.86
N ASP A 77 9.43 5.17 -3.33
CA ASP A 77 9.10 5.64 -2.00
C ASP A 77 7.60 5.99 -1.89
N VAL A 78 7.07 6.68 -2.88
CA VAL A 78 5.63 6.96 -2.95
C VAL A 78 4.82 5.67 -3.03
N PHE A 79 5.25 4.70 -3.82
CA PHE A 79 4.59 3.39 -3.92
C PHE A 79 4.47 2.71 -2.56
N TYR A 80 5.55 2.59 -1.81
CA TYR A 80 5.55 1.93 -0.52
C TYR A 80 4.67 2.66 0.51
N LEU A 81 4.73 3.98 0.54
CA LEU A 81 3.91 4.78 1.46
C LEU A 81 2.43 4.78 1.06
N TYR A 82 2.16 4.96 -0.22
CA TYR A 82 0.79 5.03 -0.75
C TYR A 82 0.05 3.69 -0.60
N SER A 83 0.71 2.59 -0.92
CA SER A 83 0.12 1.25 -0.85
C SER A 83 -0.10 0.74 0.58
N THR A 84 0.53 1.36 1.57
CA THR A 84 0.27 1.10 2.99
C THR A 84 -0.81 2.00 3.59
N GLY A 85 -1.45 2.83 2.78
CA GLY A 85 -2.60 3.64 3.17
C GLY A 85 -2.25 5.03 3.68
N ILE A 86 -1.00 5.46 3.58
CA ILE A 86 -0.58 6.80 4.02
C ILE A 86 -1.17 7.86 3.08
N SER A 87 -1.67 8.94 3.65
CA SER A 87 -2.29 10.03 2.89
C SER A 87 -1.27 10.82 2.07
N HIS A 88 -1.74 11.47 1.00
CA HIS A 88 -0.88 12.34 0.19
C HIS A 88 -0.26 13.49 1.00
N ASN A 89 -0.98 14.03 1.98
CA ASN A 89 -0.44 15.05 2.87
C ASN A 89 0.75 14.54 3.68
N ALA A 90 0.63 13.32 4.22
CA ALA A 90 1.70 12.70 4.98
C ALA A 90 2.88 12.29 4.09
N ILE A 91 2.62 11.73 2.90
CA ILE A 91 3.66 11.40 1.90
C ILE A 91 4.44 12.65 1.52
N ALA A 92 3.75 13.74 1.22
CA ALA A 92 4.39 15.00 0.86
C ALA A 92 5.33 15.51 1.95
N ARG A 93 4.93 15.39 3.22
CA ARG A 93 5.78 15.78 4.35
C ARG A 93 6.97 14.84 4.55
N ILE A 94 6.74 13.54 4.45
CA ILE A 94 7.79 12.51 4.66
C ILE A 94 8.88 12.65 3.59
N LEU A 95 8.49 12.82 2.33
CA LEU A 95 9.41 12.85 1.20
C LEU A 95 9.86 14.26 0.81
N ASN A 96 9.33 15.29 1.46
CA ASN A 96 9.59 16.70 1.12
C ASN A 96 9.28 17.00 -0.36
N ILE A 97 8.12 16.58 -0.82
CA ILE A 97 7.56 16.83 -2.14
C ILE A 97 6.22 17.55 -2.04
N SER A 98 5.70 18.06 -3.13
CA SER A 98 4.35 18.63 -3.14
C SER A 98 3.27 17.56 -3.11
N ILE A 99 2.09 17.91 -2.61
CA ILE A 99 0.91 17.02 -2.64
C ILE A 99 0.54 16.64 -4.06
N SER A 100 0.64 17.60 -5.01
CA SER A 100 0.38 17.35 -6.43
C SER A 100 1.38 16.35 -7.02
N THR A 101 2.63 16.41 -6.63
CA THR A 101 3.66 15.45 -7.03
C THR A 101 3.34 14.05 -6.48
N SER A 102 2.94 13.94 -5.23
CA SER A 102 2.50 12.68 -4.63
C SER A 102 1.32 12.08 -5.40
N LYS A 103 0.31 12.88 -5.73
CA LYS A 103 -0.85 12.44 -6.52
C LYS A 103 -0.46 11.98 -7.93
N LYS A 104 0.44 12.71 -8.57
CA LYS A 104 0.96 12.34 -9.90
C LYS A 104 1.67 10.99 -9.87
N HIS A 105 2.51 10.75 -8.89
CA HIS A 105 3.17 9.45 -8.73
C HIS A 105 2.18 8.33 -8.40
N ALA A 106 1.17 8.59 -7.58
CA ALA A 106 0.13 7.61 -7.28
C ALA A 106 -0.66 7.19 -8.52
N SER A 107 -1.00 8.14 -9.38
CA SER A 107 -1.66 7.84 -10.67
C SER A 107 -0.77 6.96 -11.56
N LEU A 108 0.50 7.27 -11.66
CA LEU A 108 1.46 6.48 -12.42
C LEU A 108 1.61 5.06 -11.86
N ILE A 109 1.66 4.91 -10.54
CA ILE A 109 1.71 3.62 -9.86
C ILE A 109 0.47 2.78 -10.20
N CYS A 110 -0.71 3.37 -10.13
CA CYS A 110 -1.95 2.70 -10.53
C CYS A 110 -1.89 2.21 -11.98
N ASP A 111 -1.34 2.99 -12.89
CA ASP A 111 -1.15 2.60 -14.30
C ASP A 111 -0.21 1.38 -14.41
N TYR A 112 0.90 1.37 -13.70
CA TYR A 112 1.83 0.23 -13.69
C TYR A 112 1.19 -1.07 -13.21
N PHE A 113 0.31 -0.99 -12.21
CA PHE A 113 -0.39 -2.14 -11.65
C PHE A 113 -1.73 -2.46 -12.34
N SER A 114 -2.11 -1.68 -13.35
CA SER A 114 -3.38 -1.84 -14.08
C SER A 114 -4.60 -1.81 -13.15
N VAL A 115 -4.58 -0.90 -12.18
CA VAL A 115 -5.67 -0.65 -11.24
C VAL A 115 -6.19 0.77 -11.38
N SER A 116 -7.43 1.02 -10.97
CA SER A 116 -8.08 2.31 -11.15
C SER A 116 -7.88 3.28 -9.99
N ASN A 117 -7.61 2.77 -8.79
CA ASN A 117 -7.53 3.57 -7.57
C ASN A 117 -6.72 2.88 -6.47
N LYS A 118 -6.54 3.61 -5.35
CA LYS A 118 -5.80 3.15 -4.18
C LYS A 118 -6.37 1.86 -3.58
N ASP A 119 -7.69 1.77 -3.47
CA ASP A 119 -8.34 0.62 -2.84
C ASP A 119 -8.10 -0.65 -3.66
N GLU A 120 -8.19 -0.58 -4.98
CA GLU A 120 -7.86 -1.70 -5.86
C GLU A 120 -6.40 -2.11 -5.75
N LEU A 121 -5.49 -1.15 -5.67
CA LEU A 121 -4.07 -1.42 -5.47
C LEU A 121 -3.82 -2.17 -4.15
N ILE A 122 -4.38 -1.68 -3.06
CA ILE A 122 -4.22 -2.27 -1.73
C ILE A 122 -4.80 -3.68 -1.70
N ILE A 123 -5.98 -3.91 -2.28
CA ILE A 123 -6.59 -5.22 -2.37
C ILE A 123 -5.72 -6.19 -3.18
N LEU A 124 -5.19 -5.74 -4.32
CA LEU A 124 -4.27 -6.55 -5.12
C LEU A 124 -3.06 -7.01 -4.31
N LEU A 125 -2.42 -6.09 -3.61
CA LEU A 125 -1.21 -6.36 -2.84
C LEU A 125 -1.50 -7.21 -1.59
N TYR A 126 -2.64 -7.00 -0.94
CA TYR A 126 -3.11 -7.79 0.19
C TYR A 126 -3.33 -9.25 -0.23
N ASN A 127 -4.06 -9.48 -1.33
CA ASN A 127 -4.35 -10.83 -1.83
C ASN A 127 -3.09 -11.61 -2.21
N LYS A 128 -2.00 -10.92 -2.53
CA LYS A 128 -0.71 -11.52 -2.87
C LYS A 128 0.22 -11.69 -1.67
N LYS A 129 -0.28 -11.45 -0.47
CA LYS A 129 0.49 -11.54 0.79
C LYS A 129 1.75 -10.65 0.79
N PHE A 130 1.68 -9.54 0.06
CA PHE A 130 2.80 -8.62 -0.11
C PHE A 130 2.85 -7.52 0.95
N ILE A 131 1.83 -7.46 1.81
CA ILE A 131 1.63 -6.38 2.78
C ILE A 131 2.78 -6.27 3.77
N HIS A 132 3.29 -7.37 4.31
CA HIS A 132 4.42 -7.33 5.24
C HIS A 132 5.65 -6.67 4.63
N TYR A 133 5.97 -7.01 3.40
CA TYR A 133 7.09 -6.43 2.68
C TYR A 133 6.91 -4.91 2.49
N LEU A 134 5.69 -4.49 2.13
CA LEU A 134 5.38 -3.07 1.95
C LEU A 134 5.50 -2.28 3.23
N TYR A 135 5.01 -2.81 4.34
CA TYR A 135 5.12 -2.16 5.65
C TYR A 135 6.57 -2.02 6.10
N GLU A 136 7.38 -3.05 5.92
CA GLU A 136 8.82 -2.97 6.24
C GLU A 136 9.52 -1.88 5.43
N LYS A 137 9.21 -1.78 4.14
CA LYS A 137 9.77 -0.73 3.28
C LYS A 137 9.28 0.66 3.66
N ALA A 138 7.98 0.82 3.94
CA ALA A 138 7.43 2.09 4.41
C ALA A 138 8.06 2.53 5.72
N MET A 139 8.26 1.61 6.66
CA MET A 139 8.96 1.86 7.92
C MET A 139 10.39 2.36 7.71
N CYS A 140 11.14 1.71 6.83
CA CYS A 140 12.49 2.15 6.48
C CYS A 140 12.50 3.60 5.98
N ILE A 141 11.57 3.95 5.10
CA ILE A 141 11.47 5.31 4.55
C ILE A 141 11.15 6.32 5.65
N ILE A 142 10.17 6.03 6.50
CA ILE A 142 9.77 6.92 7.59
C ILE A 142 10.91 7.13 8.59
N ASN A 143 11.66 6.09 8.92
CA ASN A 143 12.73 6.14 9.92
C ASN A 143 14.02 6.79 9.39
N THR A 144 14.23 6.82 8.09
CA THR A 144 15.43 7.41 7.48
C THR A 144 15.23 8.87 7.07
N ARG A 145 14.01 9.37 7.15
CA ARG A 145 13.64 10.74 6.79
C ARG A 145 13.20 11.53 8.02
#